data_1e59cbd117b80ea466a2e5a85dd6308d
#
_entry.id   1e59cbd117b80ea466a2e5a85dd6308d
#
_cell.length_a   1.000
_cell.length_b   1.000
_cell.length_c   1.000
_cell.angle_alpha   90.00
_cell.angle_beta   90.00
_cell.angle_gamma   90.00
#
_symmetry.space_group_name_H-M   'P 1'
#
loop_
_entity.id
_entity.type
_entity.pdbx_description
1 polymer ?
#
loop_
_entity_poly.entity_id
_entity_poly.type
_entity_poly.pdbx_seq_one_letter_code
_entity_poly.pdbx_strand_id
1 'polypeptide(L)'
;MRTTTRTVAAAAAVAALALTLAACGGSDDTAGTGSDAVVVSTDATQKAATVLDTPFDKPDMILTDTHGAKYDLVKETAGRPTLLFFGYTHCPDVCPTTMSDIAIAKSKLSKAEQAALTVVFVSTDPERDTPSRLGAWLDAMDTSFVGLTGDFATIQAGARSLGIAVEKPVKEKDGSITVTHGAEVVAYSPKDDKAHALYMSGTTSQQFAADLPKIIQGRTP
;
A
#
# COMPACT_ATOMS: atom_id res chain seq x y z
N MET A 1 47.04 38.46 41.24
CA MET A 1 48.29 38.14 40.51
C MET A 1 47.86 38.07 39.06
N ARG A 2 48.01 39.13 38.28
CA ARG A 2 49.10 39.46 37.41
C ARG A 2 49.50 38.22 36.60
N THR A 3 49.47 38.17 35.29
CA THR A 3 50.03 39.00 34.22
C THR A 3 49.44 38.55 32.88
N THR A 4 48.87 39.38 32.06
CA THR A 4 49.40 40.18 30.93
C THR A 4 50.00 39.42 29.74
N THR A 5 49.35 39.65 28.58
CA THR A 5 49.89 40.09 27.27
C THR A 5 50.55 39.03 26.39
N ARG A 6 50.19 38.87 25.12
CA ARG A 6 50.42 39.81 24.00
C ARG A 6 49.81 39.36 22.68
N THR A 7 49.21 40.30 22.04
CA THR A 7 48.89 40.40 20.62
C THR A 7 50.09 40.15 19.68
N VAL A 8 49.82 39.49 18.54
CA VAL A 8 50.46 39.81 17.27
C VAL A 8 49.45 39.70 16.13
N ALA A 9 49.20 40.81 15.50
CA ALA A 9 48.51 40.91 14.22
C ALA A 9 49.53 40.70 13.09
N ALA A 10 49.10 40.02 12.05
CA ALA A 10 49.77 40.14 10.74
C ALA A 10 48.66 40.03 9.66
N ALA A 11 48.46 41.17 9.04
CA ALA A 11 47.71 41.34 7.81
C ALA A 11 48.60 41.00 6.61
N ALA A 12 48.07 40.33 5.60
CA ALA A 12 48.58 40.43 4.24
C ALA A 12 47.44 40.16 3.24
N ALA A 13 47.29 41.10 2.38
CA ALA A 13 46.29 41.32 1.36
C ALA A 13 46.67 40.64 0.02
N VAL A 14 45.67 40.70 -0.93
CA VAL A 14 45.80 40.68 -2.42
C VAL A 14 45.85 39.27 -3.03
N ALA A 15 45.05 38.85 -4.01
CA ALA A 15 44.63 39.53 -5.24
C ALA A 15 43.42 38.82 -5.87
N ALA A 16 42.56 39.61 -6.46
CA ALA A 16 41.52 39.18 -7.41
C ALA A 16 42.16 38.72 -8.74
N LEU A 17 41.61 37.63 -9.28
CA LEU A 17 41.74 37.37 -10.73
C LEU A 17 40.42 36.83 -11.26
N ALA A 18 39.69 37.69 -11.94
CA ALA A 18 38.61 37.33 -12.82
C ALA A 18 39.16 36.72 -14.12
N LEU A 19 38.72 35.55 -14.49
CA LEU A 19 38.89 35.03 -15.86
C LEU A 19 37.56 34.52 -16.36
N THR A 20 36.93 35.34 -17.19
CA THR A 20 35.88 34.95 -18.14
C THR A 20 36.54 34.21 -19.29
N LEU A 21 36.08 32.99 -19.58
CA LEU A 21 36.26 32.37 -20.87
C LEU A 21 34.92 31.82 -21.35
N ALA A 22 34.36 32.53 -22.33
CA ALA A 22 33.38 31.96 -23.24
C ALA A 22 34.14 31.15 -24.28
N ALA A 23 33.73 29.91 -24.53
CA ALA A 23 34.08 29.20 -25.75
C ALA A 23 32.93 28.28 -26.15
N CYS A 24 32.32 28.59 -27.28
CA CYS A 24 31.49 27.72 -28.08
C CYS A 24 32.34 26.64 -28.78
N GLY A 25 31.79 25.47 -28.99
CA GLY A 25 32.03 24.69 -30.23
C GLY A 25 32.76 23.38 -30.02
N GLY A 26 32.18 22.34 -30.58
CA GLY A 26 32.91 21.15 -31.08
C GLY A 26 32.51 19.81 -30.44
N SER A 27 31.79 19.05 -31.21
CA SER A 27 31.59 17.60 -31.04
C SER A 27 32.93 16.88 -30.96
N ASP A 28 33.04 15.88 -30.08
CA ASP A 28 33.57 14.56 -30.43
C ASP A 28 33.54 13.62 -29.20
N ASP A 29 33.32 12.37 -29.50
CA ASP A 29 33.21 11.20 -28.64
C ASP A 29 34.38 10.99 -27.68
N THR A 30 34.09 10.72 -26.40
CA THR A 30 34.90 9.79 -25.62
C THR A 30 34.11 9.27 -24.41
N ALA A 31 34.02 7.95 -24.29
CA ALA A 31 33.39 7.20 -23.21
C ALA A 31 33.91 7.62 -21.84
N GLY A 32 33.01 8.18 -21.03
CA GLY A 32 33.21 8.39 -19.59
C GLY A 32 32.11 7.67 -18.83
N THR A 33 32.48 6.63 -18.10
CA THR A 33 31.64 5.91 -17.13
C THR A 33 31.22 6.87 -16.02
N GLY A 34 30.17 7.63 -16.27
CA GLY A 34 29.41 8.34 -15.25
C GLY A 34 28.26 7.45 -14.85
N SER A 35 28.24 6.96 -13.62
CA SER A 35 27.06 6.38 -13.02
C SER A 35 26.05 7.50 -12.84
N ASP A 36 25.25 7.75 -13.88
CA ASP A 36 24.04 8.55 -13.75
C ASP A 36 23.09 7.77 -12.82
N ALA A 37 23.05 8.19 -11.57
CA ALA A 37 21.99 7.78 -10.67
C ALA A 37 20.69 8.19 -11.37
N VAL A 38 19.96 7.21 -11.89
CA VAL A 38 18.60 7.39 -12.37
C VAL A 38 17.80 7.84 -11.16
N VAL A 39 17.59 9.13 -11.03
CA VAL A 39 16.61 9.69 -10.13
C VAL A 39 15.27 9.26 -10.72
N VAL A 40 14.75 8.15 -10.24
CA VAL A 40 13.35 7.78 -10.47
C VAL A 40 12.53 8.83 -9.75
N SER A 41 12.17 9.89 -10.47
CA SER A 41 11.12 10.79 -10.03
C SER A 41 9.85 9.95 -9.97
N THR A 42 9.48 9.54 -8.78
CA THR A 42 8.13 9.02 -8.51
C THR A 42 7.19 10.20 -8.69
N ASP A 43 6.73 10.36 -9.94
CA ASP A 43 5.77 11.40 -10.27
C ASP A 43 4.48 11.09 -9.51
N ALA A 44 4.20 11.91 -8.50
CA ALA A 44 2.98 11.79 -7.66
C ALA A 44 1.68 11.99 -8.48
N THR A 45 1.81 12.25 -9.77
CA THR A 45 0.69 12.41 -10.73
C THR A 45 0.30 11.09 -11.41
N GLN A 46 1.07 10.01 -11.24
CA GLN A 46 0.70 8.72 -11.80
C GLN A 46 -0.52 8.17 -11.03
N LYS A 47 -1.65 8.02 -11.74
CA LYS A 47 -2.87 7.44 -11.16
C LYS A 47 -2.54 6.06 -10.59
N ALA A 48 -2.76 5.92 -9.28
CA ALA A 48 -2.49 4.65 -8.58
C ALA A 48 -3.58 3.62 -8.85
N ALA A 49 -4.82 4.10 -8.95
CA ALA A 49 -5.98 3.25 -9.18
C ALA A 49 -6.19 2.97 -10.67
N THR A 50 -6.40 1.72 -11.00
CA THR A 50 -7.01 1.29 -12.26
C THR A 50 -8.52 1.44 -12.12
N VAL A 51 -9.12 2.35 -12.88
CA VAL A 51 -10.57 2.54 -12.94
C VAL A 51 -11.17 1.44 -13.83
N LEU A 52 -12.25 0.83 -13.36
CA LEU A 52 -12.92 -0.28 -14.04
C LEU A 52 -14.04 0.26 -14.94
N ASP A 53 -14.00 -0.12 -16.21
CA ASP A 53 -15.08 0.18 -17.18
C ASP A 53 -16.38 -0.55 -16.81
N THR A 54 -16.25 -1.76 -16.26
CA THR A 54 -17.36 -2.56 -15.75
C THR A 54 -17.10 -2.83 -14.26
N PRO A 55 -17.88 -2.22 -13.36
CA PRO A 55 -17.73 -2.43 -11.92
C PRO A 55 -18.06 -3.86 -11.50
N PHE A 56 -17.29 -4.39 -10.54
CA PHE A 56 -17.58 -5.70 -9.94
C PHE A 56 -18.59 -5.60 -8.80
N ASP A 57 -19.41 -6.60 -8.65
CA ASP A 57 -20.23 -6.79 -7.45
C ASP A 57 -19.38 -7.25 -6.27
N LYS A 58 -19.82 -6.96 -5.04
CA LYS A 58 -19.22 -7.58 -3.84
C LYS A 58 -19.41 -9.08 -3.89
N PRO A 59 -18.38 -9.90 -3.63
CA PRO A 59 -18.53 -11.34 -3.57
C PRO A 59 -19.45 -11.76 -2.42
N ASP A 60 -20.37 -12.66 -2.72
CA ASP A 60 -21.27 -13.25 -1.72
C ASP A 60 -20.47 -14.27 -0.88
N MET A 61 -19.89 -13.78 0.22
CA MET A 61 -19.06 -14.57 1.14
C MET A 61 -19.53 -14.41 2.57
N ILE A 62 -19.85 -15.54 3.22
CA ILE A 62 -20.04 -15.58 4.67
C ILE A 62 -18.85 -16.32 5.27
N LEU A 63 -17.99 -15.58 5.96
CA LEU A 63 -16.76 -16.07 6.55
C LEU A 63 -16.77 -15.91 8.09
N THR A 64 -15.69 -16.24 8.75
CA THR A 64 -15.49 -16.06 10.19
C THR A 64 -14.59 -14.87 10.44
N ASP A 65 -14.99 -13.95 11.28
CA ASP A 65 -14.18 -12.80 11.67
C ASP A 65 -13.12 -13.15 12.74
N THR A 66 -12.32 -12.18 13.13
CA THR A 66 -11.24 -12.34 14.13
C THR A 66 -11.77 -12.65 15.54
N HIS A 67 -13.06 -12.46 15.79
CA HIS A 67 -13.73 -12.77 17.06
C HIS A 67 -14.42 -14.14 17.04
N GLY A 68 -14.39 -14.85 15.91
CA GLY A 68 -15.03 -16.15 15.72
C GLY A 68 -16.50 -16.06 15.35
N ALA A 69 -17.00 -14.86 15.05
CA ALA A 69 -18.38 -14.66 14.61
C ALA A 69 -18.51 -14.78 13.08
N LYS A 70 -19.72 -15.12 12.62
CA LYS A 70 -20.03 -15.11 11.18
C LYS A 70 -20.09 -13.66 10.69
N TYR A 71 -19.44 -13.40 9.58
CA TYR A 71 -19.39 -12.11 8.90
C TYR A 71 -19.87 -12.29 7.45
N ASP A 72 -20.99 -11.69 7.13
CA ASP A 72 -21.53 -11.61 5.77
C ASP A 72 -20.96 -10.35 5.10
N LEU A 73 -20.02 -10.53 4.15
CA LEU A 73 -19.31 -9.41 3.55
C LEU A 73 -20.26 -8.40 2.91
N VAL A 74 -21.27 -8.86 2.16
CA VAL A 74 -22.20 -7.97 1.47
C VAL A 74 -23.02 -7.17 2.48
N LYS A 75 -23.58 -7.85 3.48
CA LYS A 75 -24.47 -7.24 4.46
C LYS A 75 -23.75 -6.27 5.40
N GLU A 76 -22.61 -6.69 5.94
CA GLU A 76 -21.86 -5.90 6.94
C GLU A 76 -21.15 -4.69 6.34
N THR A 77 -20.94 -4.68 5.01
CA THR A 77 -20.32 -3.57 4.29
C THR A 77 -21.29 -2.81 3.38
N ALA A 78 -22.60 -3.08 3.47
CA ALA A 78 -23.61 -2.41 2.65
C ALA A 78 -23.61 -0.88 2.87
N GLY A 79 -23.56 -0.12 1.78
CA GLY A 79 -23.51 1.34 1.81
C GLY A 79 -22.25 1.95 2.44
N ARG A 80 -21.20 1.16 2.63
CA ARG A 80 -19.94 1.61 3.21
C ARG A 80 -18.81 1.62 2.17
N PRO A 81 -17.99 2.68 2.13
CA PRO A 81 -16.76 2.65 1.35
C PRO A 81 -15.88 1.51 1.89
N THR A 82 -15.49 0.59 1.01
CA THR A 82 -14.82 -0.62 1.45
C THR A 82 -13.57 -0.89 0.60
N LEU A 83 -12.45 -1.16 1.24
CA LEU A 83 -11.28 -1.77 0.60
C LEU A 83 -11.26 -3.25 0.94
N LEU A 84 -11.13 -4.11 -0.06
CA LEU A 84 -11.03 -5.56 0.09
C LEU A 84 -9.69 -6.05 -0.44
N PHE A 85 -8.97 -6.82 0.36
CA PHE A 85 -7.69 -7.41 0.00
C PHE A 85 -7.65 -8.90 0.38
N PHE A 86 -7.15 -9.73 -0.54
CA PHE A 86 -6.87 -11.14 -0.29
C PHE A 86 -5.39 -11.32 0.00
N GLY A 87 -5.06 -12.00 1.09
CA GLY A 87 -3.68 -12.17 1.52
C GLY A 87 -3.52 -13.22 2.62
N TYR A 88 -2.34 -13.32 3.21
CA TYR A 88 -2.10 -14.22 4.34
C TYR A 88 -1.04 -13.65 5.29
N THR A 89 -1.12 -14.02 6.60
CA THR A 89 -0.28 -13.38 7.63
C THR A 89 1.20 -13.78 7.54
N HIS A 90 1.51 -14.91 6.91
CA HIS A 90 2.88 -15.39 6.69
C HIS A 90 3.52 -14.87 5.39
N CYS A 91 2.86 -13.97 4.69
CA CYS A 91 3.43 -13.31 3.52
C CYS A 91 4.65 -12.47 3.94
N PRO A 92 5.83 -12.67 3.32
CA PRO A 92 7.05 -12.04 3.81
C PRO A 92 7.16 -10.55 3.45
N ASP A 93 6.41 -10.05 2.47
CA ASP A 93 6.62 -8.72 1.89
C ASP A 93 5.31 -8.02 1.48
N VAL A 94 4.61 -8.48 0.46
CA VAL A 94 3.52 -7.74 -0.19
C VAL A 94 2.36 -7.45 0.77
N CYS A 95 1.88 -8.45 1.52
CA CYS A 95 0.72 -8.28 2.38
C CYS A 95 0.96 -7.28 3.53
N PRO A 96 2.06 -7.39 4.32
CA PRO A 96 2.32 -6.42 5.38
C PRO A 96 2.58 -5.01 4.83
N THR A 97 3.27 -4.89 3.69
CA THR A 97 3.51 -3.59 3.04
C THR A 97 2.20 -2.95 2.60
N THR A 98 1.34 -3.67 1.86
CA THR A 98 0.05 -3.17 1.39
C THR A 98 -0.85 -2.73 2.55
N MET A 99 -0.98 -3.56 3.60
CA MET A 99 -1.83 -3.24 4.73
C MET A 99 -1.29 -2.07 5.56
N SER A 100 0.03 -1.97 5.71
CA SER A 100 0.67 -0.83 6.37
C SER A 100 0.49 0.47 5.58
N ASP A 101 0.60 0.44 4.25
CA ASP A 101 0.37 1.61 3.41
C ASP A 101 -1.09 2.11 3.51
N ILE A 102 -2.05 1.17 3.54
CA ILE A 102 -3.47 1.50 3.77
C ILE A 102 -3.67 2.10 5.17
N ALA A 103 -3.05 1.53 6.22
CA ALA A 103 -3.15 2.04 7.59
C ALA A 103 -2.59 3.47 7.71
N ILE A 104 -1.41 3.72 7.12
CA ILE A 104 -0.77 5.05 7.08
C ILE A 104 -1.67 6.04 6.33
N ALA A 105 -2.23 5.67 5.19
CA ALA A 105 -3.12 6.52 4.42
C ALA A 105 -4.40 6.84 5.20
N LYS A 106 -5.03 5.83 5.81
CA LYS A 106 -6.23 5.96 6.63
C LYS A 106 -5.99 6.86 7.85
N SER A 107 -4.81 6.78 8.47
CA SER A 107 -4.47 7.62 9.64
C SER A 107 -4.45 9.13 9.33
N LYS A 108 -4.28 9.50 8.05
CA LYS A 108 -4.30 10.90 7.57
C LYS A 108 -5.70 11.46 7.34
N LEU A 109 -6.72 10.60 7.34
CA LEU A 109 -8.13 10.99 7.20
C LEU A 109 -8.65 11.63 8.50
N SER A 110 -9.73 12.41 8.38
CA SER A 110 -10.48 12.84 9.56
C SER A 110 -11.05 11.65 10.35
N LYS A 111 -11.33 11.81 11.63
CA LYS A 111 -11.90 10.73 12.46
C LYS A 111 -13.23 10.19 11.91
N ALA A 112 -14.05 11.06 11.32
CA ALA A 112 -15.29 10.65 10.68
C ALA A 112 -15.04 9.79 9.43
N GLU A 113 -14.10 10.16 8.59
CA GLU A 113 -13.71 9.38 7.41
C GLU A 113 -13.06 8.05 7.78
N GLN A 114 -12.18 8.04 8.81
CA GLN A 114 -11.60 6.81 9.35
C GLN A 114 -12.68 5.82 9.81
N ALA A 115 -13.72 6.31 10.50
CA ALA A 115 -14.83 5.48 10.97
C ALA A 115 -15.77 5.03 9.84
N ALA A 116 -15.89 5.81 8.77
CA ALA A 116 -16.70 5.46 7.61
C ALA A 116 -16.05 4.35 6.77
N LEU A 117 -14.73 4.40 6.57
CA LEU A 117 -13.99 3.48 5.72
C LEU A 117 -13.85 2.10 6.39
N THR A 118 -14.32 1.07 5.69
CA THR A 118 -14.11 -0.34 6.08
C THR A 118 -12.93 -0.91 5.27
N VAL A 119 -11.97 -1.52 5.95
CA VAL A 119 -10.87 -2.25 5.32
C VAL A 119 -11.00 -3.71 5.71
N VAL A 120 -11.16 -4.57 4.72
CA VAL A 120 -11.38 -6.01 4.88
C VAL A 120 -10.19 -6.78 4.32
N PHE A 121 -9.60 -7.62 5.16
CA PHE A 121 -8.57 -8.57 4.78
C PHE A 121 -9.15 -9.97 4.81
N VAL A 122 -9.08 -10.70 3.70
CA VAL A 122 -9.54 -12.09 3.60
C VAL A 122 -8.33 -13.00 3.49
N SER A 123 -8.18 -13.92 4.46
CA SER A 123 -7.04 -14.85 4.45
C SER A 123 -7.16 -15.87 3.32
N THR A 124 -6.08 -16.00 2.54
CA THR A 124 -5.91 -17.05 1.52
C THR A 124 -5.22 -18.31 2.07
N ASP A 125 -4.94 -18.32 3.38
CA ASP A 125 -4.31 -19.45 4.08
C ASP A 125 -5.03 -19.73 5.42
N PRO A 126 -6.31 -20.12 5.35
CA PRO A 126 -7.15 -20.23 6.53
C PRO A 126 -6.71 -21.33 7.51
N GLU A 127 -5.89 -22.28 7.08
CA GLU A 127 -5.33 -23.32 7.97
C GLU A 127 -4.34 -22.74 8.98
N ARG A 128 -3.53 -21.75 8.57
CA ARG A 128 -2.55 -21.08 9.45
C ARG A 128 -3.10 -19.78 10.06
N ASP A 129 -3.97 -19.10 9.35
CA ASP A 129 -4.55 -17.81 9.76
C ASP A 129 -5.86 -18.04 10.53
N THR A 130 -5.73 -18.57 11.75
CA THR A 130 -6.87 -18.67 12.67
C THR A 130 -7.41 -17.29 13.02
N PRO A 131 -8.69 -17.14 13.45
CA PRO A 131 -9.26 -15.86 13.87
C PRO A 131 -8.35 -15.06 14.81
N SER A 132 -7.85 -15.67 15.86
CA SER A 132 -6.97 -15.02 16.85
C SER A 132 -5.64 -14.56 16.24
N ARG A 133 -5.01 -15.38 15.36
CA ARG A 133 -3.74 -15.03 14.73
C ARG A 133 -3.91 -13.88 13.74
N LEU A 134 -4.97 -13.95 12.93
CA LEU A 134 -5.32 -12.93 11.97
C LEU A 134 -5.62 -11.60 12.67
N GLY A 135 -6.38 -11.64 13.78
CA GLY A 135 -6.67 -10.47 14.60
C GLY A 135 -5.40 -9.81 15.14
N ALA A 136 -4.54 -10.59 15.80
CA ALA A 136 -3.29 -10.06 16.35
C ALA A 136 -2.37 -9.44 15.28
N TRP A 137 -2.36 -10.01 14.07
CA TRP A 137 -1.57 -9.47 12.96
C TRP A 137 -2.13 -8.16 12.42
N LEU A 138 -3.46 -8.03 12.27
CA LEU A 138 -4.10 -6.81 11.80
C LEU A 138 -4.06 -5.70 12.85
N ASP A 139 -4.26 -6.02 14.13
CA ASP A 139 -4.24 -5.07 15.24
C ASP A 139 -2.89 -4.36 15.38
N ALA A 140 -1.81 -5.00 14.97
CA ALA A 140 -0.50 -4.38 14.93
C ALA A 140 -0.39 -3.22 13.92
N MET A 141 -1.32 -3.13 12.96
CA MET A 141 -1.37 -2.08 11.94
C MET A 141 -2.51 -1.09 12.18
N ASP A 142 -3.74 -1.58 12.32
CA ASP A 142 -4.93 -0.77 12.63
C ASP A 142 -6.02 -1.69 13.22
N THR A 143 -6.40 -1.45 14.47
CA THR A 143 -7.39 -2.25 15.22
C THR A 143 -8.82 -2.19 14.64
N SER A 144 -9.05 -1.33 13.67
CA SER A 144 -10.33 -1.22 12.95
C SER A 144 -10.39 -2.05 11.67
N PHE A 145 -9.31 -2.72 11.30
CA PHE A 145 -9.32 -3.62 10.14
C PHE A 145 -10.14 -4.86 10.43
N VAL A 146 -10.92 -5.27 9.46
CA VAL A 146 -11.73 -6.49 9.53
C VAL A 146 -10.95 -7.64 8.91
N GLY A 147 -10.61 -8.64 9.72
CA GLY A 147 -9.98 -9.86 9.23
C GLY A 147 -11.01 -10.97 9.07
N LEU A 148 -10.99 -11.65 7.94
CA LEU A 148 -11.88 -12.76 7.63
C LEU A 148 -11.08 -14.01 7.27
N THR A 149 -11.49 -15.15 7.80
CA THR A 149 -10.96 -16.48 7.51
C THR A 149 -12.09 -17.49 7.43
N GLY A 150 -11.87 -18.68 6.90
CA GLY A 150 -12.92 -19.68 6.83
C GLY A 150 -12.70 -20.75 5.77
N ASP A 151 -13.79 -21.21 5.16
CA ASP A 151 -13.72 -22.23 4.12
C ASP A 151 -12.97 -21.73 2.87
N PHE A 152 -11.91 -22.46 2.49
CA PHE A 152 -11.06 -22.06 1.37
C PHE A 152 -11.82 -22.01 0.04
N ALA A 153 -12.76 -22.90 -0.20
CA ALA A 153 -13.52 -22.91 -1.45
C ALA A 153 -14.41 -21.67 -1.58
N THR A 154 -14.99 -21.21 -0.47
CA THR A 154 -15.75 -19.95 -0.39
C THR A 154 -14.84 -18.73 -0.68
N ILE A 155 -13.65 -18.70 -0.08
CA ILE A 155 -12.66 -17.64 -0.32
C ILE A 155 -12.22 -17.61 -1.77
N GLN A 156 -11.88 -18.78 -2.33
CA GLN A 156 -11.46 -18.91 -3.72
C GLN A 156 -12.55 -18.48 -4.71
N ALA A 157 -13.80 -18.90 -4.45
CA ALA A 157 -14.94 -18.51 -5.29
C ALA A 157 -15.16 -16.99 -5.27
N GLY A 158 -15.10 -16.37 -4.09
CA GLY A 158 -15.20 -14.94 -3.93
C GLY A 158 -14.09 -14.16 -4.65
N ALA A 159 -12.84 -14.60 -4.52
CA ALA A 159 -11.72 -13.99 -5.25
C ALA A 159 -11.87 -14.11 -6.77
N ARG A 160 -12.27 -15.27 -7.26
CA ARG A 160 -12.50 -15.51 -8.69
C ARG A 160 -13.59 -14.63 -9.29
N SER A 161 -14.64 -14.31 -8.53
CA SER A 161 -15.70 -13.40 -9.01
C SER A 161 -15.19 -11.99 -9.28
N LEU A 162 -14.03 -11.64 -8.72
CA LEU A 162 -13.32 -10.37 -8.92
C LEU A 162 -12.16 -10.49 -9.92
N GLY A 163 -11.98 -11.64 -10.54
CA GLY A 163 -10.83 -11.92 -11.41
C GLY A 163 -9.51 -12.11 -10.68
N ILE A 164 -9.54 -12.25 -9.34
CA ILE A 164 -8.36 -12.43 -8.50
C ILE A 164 -8.05 -13.92 -8.38
N ALA A 165 -6.84 -14.32 -8.78
CA ALA A 165 -6.38 -15.69 -8.62
C ALA A 165 -6.06 -15.98 -7.15
N VAL A 166 -6.59 -17.07 -6.62
CA VAL A 166 -6.24 -17.62 -5.30
C VAL A 166 -6.13 -19.12 -5.44
N GLU A 167 -4.94 -19.66 -5.17
CA GLU A 167 -4.68 -21.09 -5.25
C GLU A 167 -4.52 -21.70 -3.85
N LYS A 168 -4.86 -22.98 -3.74
CA LYS A 168 -4.74 -23.69 -2.46
C LYS A 168 -3.28 -23.70 -2.02
N PRO A 169 -2.98 -23.38 -0.73
CA PRO A 169 -1.61 -23.48 -0.21
C PRO A 169 -0.99 -24.85 -0.45
N VAL A 170 0.24 -24.88 -0.93
CA VAL A 170 0.98 -26.11 -1.24
C VAL A 170 2.12 -26.27 -0.25
N LYS A 171 2.18 -27.43 0.42
CA LYS A 171 3.31 -27.78 1.25
C LYS A 171 4.42 -28.38 0.37
N GLU A 172 5.55 -27.70 0.33
CA GLU A 172 6.72 -28.11 -0.44
C GLU A 172 7.48 -29.25 0.25
N LYS A 173 8.40 -29.87 -0.48
CA LYS A 173 9.20 -30.99 0.02
C LYS A 173 10.14 -30.61 1.18
N ASP A 174 10.57 -29.35 1.24
CA ASP A 174 11.40 -28.79 2.30
C ASP A 174 10.60 -28.37 3.55
N GLY A 175 9.26 -28.54 3.51
CA GLY A 175 8.34 -28.18 4.58
C GLY A 175 7.85 -26.74 4.53
N SER A 176 8.31 -25.90 3.60
CA SER A 176 7.76 -24.56 3.35
C SER A 176 6.34 -24.66 2.79
N ILE A 177 5.59 -23.55 2.89
CA ILE A 177 4.23 -23.46 2.33
C ILE A 177 4.20 -22.32 1.33
N THR A 178 3.92 -22.67 0.07
CA THR A 178 3.71 -21.70 -1.01
C THR A 178 2.23 -21.32 -1.07
N VAL A 179 1.97 -20.03 -1.05
CA VAL A 179 0.61 -19.45 -1.21
C VAL A 179 0.65 -18.53 -2.43
N THR A 180 -0.18 -18.84 -3.41
CA THR A 180 -0.31 -18.04 -4.64
C THR A 180 -1.63 -17.31 -4.63
N HIS A 181 -1.59 -15.99 -4.71
CA HIS A 181 -2.78 -15.14 -4.81
C HIS A 181 -2.45 -13.85 -5.56
N GLY A 182 -3.48 -13.22 -6.15
CA GLY A 182 -3.38 -11.85 -6.63
C GLY A 182 -3.27 -10.86 -5.47
N ALA A 183 -2.60 -9.74 -5.69
CA ALA A 183 -2.31 -8.74 -4.66
C ALA A 183 -3.03 -7.41 -4.90
N GLU A 184 -4.18 -7.47 -5.55
CA GLU A 184 -5.03 -6.32 -5.85
C GLU A 184 -5.84 -5.92 -4.62
N VAL A 185 -5.91 -4.60 -4.36
CA VAL A 185 -6.88 -4.02 -3.42
C VAL A 185 -8.08 -3.54 -4.21
N VAL A 186 -9.24 -4.08 -3.91
CA VAL A 186 -10.52 -3.75 -4.57
C VAL A 186 -11.24 -2.66 -3.79
N ALA A 187 -11.58 -1.54 -4.45
CA ALA A 187 -12.23 -0.40 -3.81
C ALA A 187 -13.71 -0.30 -4.20
N TYR A 188 -14.59 -0.47 -3.20
CA TYR A 188 -16.04 -0.42 -3.34
C TYR A 188 -16.61 0.94 -2.96
N SER A 189 -17.51 1.43 -3.80
CA SER A 189 -18.26 2.68 -3.58
C SER A 189 -19.42 2.46 -2.60
N PRO A 190 -19.65 3.41 -1.66
CA PRO A 190 -20.82 3.36 -0.78
C PRO A 190 -22.14 3.67 -1.49
N LYS A 191 -22.13 4.12 -2.76
CA LYS A 191 -23.34 4.56 -3.49
C LYS A 191 -24.12 3.41 -4.11
N ASP A 192 -23.40 2.38 -4.53
CA ASP A 192 -23.97 1.27 -5.30
C ASP A 192 -23.41 -0.10 -4.89
N ASP A 193 -22.54 -0.11 -3.88
CA ASP A 193 -21.88 -1.32 -3.37
C ASP A 193 -21.04 -2.07 -4.40
N LYS A 194 -20.62 -1.36 -5.48
CA LYS A 194 -19.78 -1.94 -6.54
C LYS A 194 -18.34 -1.44 -6.49
N ALA A 195 -17.43 -2.28 -6.95
CA ALA A 195 -16.04 -1.90 -7.10
C ALA A 195 -15.83 -1.14 -8.41
N HIS A 196 -15.36 0.09 -8.30
CA HIS A 196 -15.04 0.96 -9.44
C HIS A 196 -13.54 1.13 -9.66
N ALA A 197 -12.71 0.66 -8.75
CA ALA A 197 -11.26 0.80 -8.86
C ALA A 197 -10.52 -0.38 -8.23
N LEU A 198 -9.35 -0.66 -8.82
CA LEU A 198 -8.36 -1.62 -8.29
C LEU A 198 -7.03 -0.90 -8.07
N TYR A 199 -6.34 -1.27 -7.00
CA TYR A 199 -4.97 -0.87 -6.73
C TYR A 199 -4.07 -2.09 -6.85
N MET A 200 -3.00 -1.94 -7.60
CA MET A 200 -2.02 -3.01 -7.79
C MET A 200 -1.01 -3.04 -6.63
N SER A 201 -0.32 -4.15 -6.49
CA SER A 201 0.83 -4.26 -5.58
C SER A 201 1.83 -3.13 -5.81
N GLY A 202 2.37 -2.57 -4.72
CA GLY A 202 3.28 -1.44 -4.76
C GLY A 202 2.61 -0.06 -4.74
N THR A 203 1.28 0.01 -4.65
CA THR A 203 0.59 1.27 -4.38
C THR A 203 0.99 1.81 -3.02
N THR A 204 1.50 3.04 -2.99
CA THR A 204 2.07 3.67 -1.80
C THR A 204 1.01 4.31 -0.90
N SER A 205 1.36 4.53 0.36
CA SER A 205 0.50 5.24 1.32
C SER A 205 0.14 6.66 0.87
N GLN A 206 1.00 7.34 0.11
CA GLN A 206 0.69 8.65 -0.46
C GLN A 206 -0.39 8.57 -1.53
N GLN A 207 -0.31 7.57 -2.40
CA GLN A 207 -1.28 7.33 -3.45
C GLN A 207 -2.65 6.94 -2.86
N PHE A 208 -2.68 6.01 -1.90
CA PHE A 208 -3.91 5.72 -1.16
C PHE A 208 -4.48 6.97 -0.49
N ALA A 209 -3.66 7.79 0.19
CA ALA A 209 -4.11 8.99 0.87
C ALA A 209 -4.72 10.04 -0.08
N ALA A 210 -4.27 10.12 -1.32
CA ALA A 210 -4.83 11.01 -2.35
C ALA A 210 -6.22 10.54 -2.82
N ASP A 211 -6.47 9.23 -2.81
CA ASP A 211 -7.66 8.63 -3.38
C ASP A 211 -8.75 8.28 -2.35
N LEU A 212 -8.37 7.91 -1.11
CA LEU A 212 -9.33 7.52 -0.07
C LEU A 212 -10.46 8.53 0.17
N PRO A 213 -10.23 9.87 0.22
CA PRO A 213 -11.33 10.83 0.36
C PRO A 213 -12.35 10.76 -0.79
N LYS A 214 -11.89 10.44 -2.02
CA LYS A 214 -12.79 10.27 -3.18
C LYS A 214 -13.62 9.00 -3.03
N ILE A 215 -12.99 7.87 -2.68
CA ILE A 215 -13.65 6.59 -2.47
C ILE A 215 -14.71 6.71 -1.38
N ILE A 216 -14.38 7.34 -0.24
CA ILE A 216 -15.32 7.56 0.87
C ILE A 216 -16.55 8.36 0.44
N GLN A 217 -16.38 9.30 -0.48
CA GLN A 217 -17.50 10.10 -1.06
C GLN A 217 -18.22 9.38 -2.20
N GLY A 218 -17.83 8.14 -2.54
CA GLY A 218 -18.36 7.39 -3.67
C GLY A 218 -18.02 8.03 -5.01
N ARG A 219 -16.83 8.62 -5.10
CA ARG A 219 -16.25 9.14 -6.35
C ARG A 219 -15.12 8.23 -6.81
N THR A 220 -14.96 8.11 -8.11
CA THR A 220 -13.83 7.39 -8.71
C THR A 220 -12.52 8.16 -8.45
N PRO A 221 -11.42 7.46 -8.15
CA PRO A 221 -10.07 8.03 -7.96
C PRO A 221 -9.52 8.81 -9.14
#